data_21c8c283f0c42f428c9cc61fb003517f
#
_entry.id   21c8c283f0c42f428c9cc61fb003517f
#
_cell.length_a   1.000
_cell.length_b   1.000
_cell.length_c   1.000
_cell.angle_alpha   90.00
_cell.angle_beta   90.00
_cell.angle_gamma   90.00
#
_symmetry.space_group_name_H-M   'P 1'
#
loop_
_entity.id
_entity.type
_entity.pdbx_description
1 polymer ?
#
loop_
_entity_poly.entity_id
_entity_poly.type
_entity_poly.pdbx_seq_one_letter_code
_entity_poly.pdbx_strand_id
1 'polypeptide(L)'
;MALLLAACSVTPLLGRDAQPDSTQDARFAEFTQYVPDPLTVQTSLDSVTSRMPAMGATGVHFVGQYRVNKGEWPLPEPDRPYWFHAVVEVDQATSRALGDAATSTPDLLPPIHPDLRQYVPRDCTFVTVPESDANRILDTENADLVGGSERFTVDELALSTDCDLVVMVGTGHYS
;
A
#
# COMPACT_ATOMS: atom_id res chain seq x y z
N MET A 1 40.46 -42.52 -44.07
CA MET A 1 40.10 -42.44 -42.67
C MET A 1 39.90 -40.96 -42.34
N ALA A 2 38.65 -40.52 -42.34
CA ALA A 2 38.29 -39.15 -42.02
C ALA A 2 37.58 -39.12 -40.66
N LEU A 3 38.18 -38.45 -39.67
CA LEU A 3 37.59 -38.24 -38.35
C LEU A 3 36.66 -37.01 -38.41
N LEU A 4 35.38 -37.24 -38.17
CA LEU A 4 34.39 -36.20 -37.97
C LEU A 4 34.40 -35.81 -36.47
N LEU A 5 34.82 -34.59 -36.16
CA LEU A 5 34.70 -33.96 -34.84
C LEU A 5 33.31 -33.31 -34.74
N ALA A 6 32.46 -33.91 -33.91
CA ALA A 6 31.18 -33.30 -33.52
C ALA A 6 31.40 -32.24 -32.45
N ALA A 7 31.17 -30.97 -32.79
CA ALA A 7 31.17 -29.86 -31.83
C ALA A 7 29.81 -29.79 -31.15
N CYS A 8 29.75 -30.12 -29.86
CA CYS A 8 28.59 -29.85 -28.99
C CYS A 8 28.54 -28.36 -28.66
N SER A 9 27.62 -27.61 -29.25
CA SER A 9 27.30 -26.26 -28.88
C SER A 9 26.51 -26.26 -27.58
N VAL A 10 27.15 -25.87 -26.48
CA VAL A 10 26.48 -25.59 -25.20
C VAL A 10 25.89 -24.19 -25.30
N THR A 11 24.57 -24.12 -25.45
CA THR A 11 23.83 -22.85 -25.36
C THR A 11 23.82 -22.41 -23.90
N PRO A 12 24.34 -21.22 -23.53
CA PRO A 12 24.17 -20.73 -22.18
C PRO A 12 22.67 -20.41 -21.98
N LEU A 13 22.06 -21.03 -20.97
CA LEU A 13 20.79 -20.62 -20.41
C LEU A 13 20.96 -19.18 -19.94
N LEU A 14 20.39 -18.24 -20.72
CA LEU A 14 20.21 -16.85 -20.31
C LEU A 14 19.51 -16.87 -18.96
N GLY A 15 20.23 -16.37 -17.95
CA GLY A 15 19.71 -16.20 -16.62
C GLY A 15 18.42 -15.38 -16.70
N ARG A 16 17.37 -15.93 -16.12
CA ARG A 16 16.18 -15.20 -15.77
C ARG A 16 16.67 -14.04 -14.91
N ASP A 17 16.59 -12.82 -15.42
CA ASP A 17 16.83 -11.63 -14.63
C ASP A 17 15.95 -11.74 -13.40
N ALA A 18 16.57 -11.94 -12.24
CA ALA A 18 15.87 -11.98 -10.97
C ALA A 18 15.24 -10.60 -10.82
N GLN A 19 13.92 -10.54 -10.95
CA GLN A 19 13.15 -9.34 -10.64
C GLN A 19 13.52 -8.95 -9.22
N PRO A 20 13.93 -7.69 -8.95
CA PRO A 20 14.33 -7.30 -7.61
C PRO A 20 13.20 -7.65 -6.64
N ASP A 21 13.54 -8.38 -5.59
CA ASP A 21 12.61 -8.82 -4.58
C ASP A 21 11.93 -7.57 -3.96
N SER A 22 10.66 -7.36 -4.31
CA SER A 22 9.88 -6.21 -3.86
C SER A 22 9.74 -6.15 -2.33
N THR A 23 10.08 -7.25 -1.64
CA THR A 23 10.07 -7.34 -0.18
C THR A 23 11.22 -6.55 0.47
N GLN A 24 12.27 -6.20 -0.28
CA GLN A 24 13.49 -5.54 0.22
C GLN A 24 13.68 -4.10 -0.27
N ASP A 25 12.62 -3.40 -0.68
CA ASP A 25 12.75 -1.98 -1.03
C ASP A 25 13.03 -1.15 0.22
N ALA A 26 14.30 -0.69 0.33
CA ALA A 26 14.82 0.04 1.49
C ALA A 26 14.19 1.44 1.70
N ARG A 27 13.35 1.91 0.78
CA ARG A 27 12.58 3.15 0.96
C ARG A 27 11.46 3.02 1.98
N PHE A 28 11.00 1.82 2.26
CA PHE A 28 9.84 1.55 3.12
C PHE A 28 10.26 1.05 4.48
N ALA A 29 9.50 1.45 5.50
CA ALA A 29 9.55 0.82 6.81
C ALA A 29 9.19 -0.67 6.74
N GLU A 30 9.58 -1.43 7.76
CA GLU A 30 9.38 -2.88 7.79
C GLU A 30 7.88 -3.22 7.88
N PHE A 31 7.41 -4.07 6.96
CA PHE A 31 6.06 -4.63 7.02
C PHE A 31 6.01 -5.76 8.04
N THR A 32 5.22 -5.61 9.10
CA THR A 32 5.19 -6.51 10.26
C THR A 32 3.88 -7.31 10.41
N GLN A 33 2.88 -7.07 9.55
CA GLN A 33 1.60 -7.79 9.65
C GLN A 33 1.76 -9.25 9.25
N TYR A 34 1.11 -10.14 10.01
CA TYR A 34 1.06 -11.55 9.65
C TYR A 34 0.02 -11.80 8.56
N VAL A 35 0.46 -12.40 7.46
CA VAL A 35 -0.38 -12.74 6.30
C VAL A 35 -0.39 -14.26 6.16
N PRO A 36 -1.48 -14.95 6.59
CA PRO A 36 -1.56 -16.41 6.52
C PRO A 36 -1.64 -16.95 5.09
N ASP A 37 -2.34 -16.23 4.21
CA ASP A 37 -2.56 -16.61 2.82
C ASP A 37 -2.20 -15.45 1.88
N PRO A 38 -1.72 -15.70 0.65
CA PRO A 38 -1.40 -14.67 -0.32
C PRO A 38 -2.58 -13.73 -0.57
N LEU A 39 -2.34 -12.43 -0.49
CA LEU A 39 -3.36 -11.41 -0.75
C LEU A 39 -3.34 -11.00 -2.24
N THR A 40 -4.52 -10.63 -2.73
CA THR A 40 -4.66 -10.05 -4.07
C THR A 40 -4.73 -8.54 -3.97
N VAL A 41 -3.90 -7.84 -4.72
CA VAL A 41 -3.99 -6.38 -4.85
C VAL A 41 -5.29 -6.03 -5.59
N GLN A 42 -6.06 -5.13 -4.99
CA GLN A 42 -7.35 -4.67 -5.48
C GLN A 42 -7.25 -3.23 -5.98
N THR A 43 -8.22 -2.82 -6.84
CA THR A 43 -8.22 -1.51 -7.50
C THR A 43 -9.58 -0.80 -7.43
N SER A 44 -10.46 -1.20 -6.51
CA SER A 44 -11.78 -0.59 -6.33
C SER A 44 -11.68 0.78 -5.67
N LEU A 45 -12.03 1.83 -6.39
CA LEU A 45 -12.12 3.20 -5.85
C LEU A 45 -13.14 3.31 -4.72
N ASP A 46 -14.27 2.60 -4.82
CA ASP A 46 -15.32 2.62 -3.79
C ASP A 46 -14.79 2.17 -2.43
N SER A 47 -13.84 1.23 -2.41
CA SER A 47 -13.21 0.77 -1.17
C SER A 47 -12.38 1.84 -0.48
N VAL A 48 -11.85 2.80 -1.23
CA VAL A 48 -11.08 3.94 -0.70
C VAL A 48 -12.02 5.08 -0.32
N THR A 49 -12.93 5.46 -1.21
CA THR A 49 -13.84 6.59 -1.00
C THR A 49 -14.84 6.34 0.11
N SER A 50 -15.24 5.09 0.35
CA SER A 50 -16.09 4.75 1.51
C SER A 50 -15.36 4.93 2.86
N ARG A 51 -14.03 4.79 2.89
CA ARG A 51 -13.19 4.99 4.09
C ARG A 51 -12.73 6.43 4.27
N MET A 52 -12.55 7.12 3.17
CA MET A 52 -12.00 8.46 3.09
C MET A 52 -12.82 9.29 2.09
N PRO A 53 -14.04 9.76 2.48
CA PRO A 53 -14.97 10.40 1.57
C PRO A 53 -14.44 11.65 0.84
N ALA A 54 -13.53 12.38 1.49
CA ALA A 54 -12.92 13.57 0.91
C ALA A 54 -11.65 13.28 0.08
N MET A 55 -11.25 12.01 -0.06
CA MET A 55 -10.11 11.64 -0.89
C MET A 55 -10.54 11.63 -2.37
N GLY A 56 -10.10 12.61 -3.13
CA GLY A 56 -10.30 12.68 -4.58
C GLY A 56 -9.45 11.63 -5.31
N ALA A 57 -9.72 10.35 -5.03
CA ALA A 57 -8.98 9.23 -5.62
C ALA A 57 -9.31 9.07 -7.09
N THR A 58 -8.29 9.00 -7.95
CA THR A 58 -8.39 8.78 -9.40
C THR A 58 -7.91 7.40 -9.82
N GLY A 59 -7.05 6.78 -9.01
CA GLY A 59 -6.54 5.42 -9.17
C GLY A 59 -6.15 4.85 -7.82
N VAL A 60 -6.20 3.52 -7.66
CA VAL A 60 -5.80 2.88 -6.40
C VAL A 60 -5.28 1.47 -6.61
N HIS A 61 -4.28 1.12 -5.82
CA HIS A 61 -3.85 -0.24 -5.53
C HIS A 61 -3.87 -0.44 -4.02
N PHE A 62 -4.62 -1.41 -3.52
CA PHE A 62 -4.70 -1.65 -2.09
C PHE A 62 -4.78 -3.14 -1.74
N VAL A 63 -4.42 -3.43 -0.51
CA VAL A 63 -4.68 -4.71 0.17
C VAL A 63 -5.19 -4.43 1.57
N GLY A 64 -6.05 -5.31 2.08
CA GLY A 64 -6.55 -5.24 3.44
C GLY A 64 -6.88 -6.63 3.95
N GLN A 65 -6.71 -6.83 5.25
CA GLN A 65 -6.98 -8.10 5.93
C GLN A 65 -7.31 -7.85 7.39
N TYR A 66 -8.21 -8.66 7.95
CA TYR A 66 -8.38 -8.72 9.40
C TYR A 66 -7.07 -9.08 10.09
N ARG A 67 -6.81 -8.46 11.25
CA ARG A 67 -5.62 -8.79 12.04
C ARG A 67 -5.73 -10.22 12.55
N VAL A 68 -4.71 -11.03 12.23
CA VAL A 68 -4.58 -12.42 12.66
C VAL A 68 -3.21 -12.60 13.29
N ASN A 69 -3.14 -13.31 14.42
CA ASN A 69 -1.86 -13.65 15.01
C ASN A 69 -1.38 -15.02 14.49
N LYS A 70 -0.06 -15.18 14.42
CA LYS A 70 0.52 -16.46 14.00
C LYS A 70 0.09 -17.59 14.95
N GLY A 71 -0.53 -18.63 14.38
CA GLY A 71 -1.05 -19.78 15.14
C GLY A 71 -2.48 -19.58 15.69
N GLU A 72 -3.08 -18.43 15.47
CA GLU A 72 -4.48 -18.18 15.79
C GLU A 72 -5.38 -18.72 14.66
N TRP A 73 -6.40 -19.50 15.04
CA TRP A 73 -7.43 -19.91 14.08
C TRP A 73 -8.36 -18.70 13.83
N PRO A 74 -8.55 -18.27 12.58
CA PRO A 74 -9.39 -17.12 12.28
C PRO A 74 -10.87 -17.49 12.51
N LEU A 75 -11.34 -17.36 13.75
CA LEU A 75 -12.77 -17.36 14.03
C LEU A 75 -13.34 -16.03 13.53
N PRO A 76 -14.52 -16.03 12.92
CA PRO A 76 -15.22 -14.80 12.55
C PRO A 76 -15.65 -14.09 13.85
N GLU A 77 -14.82 -13.14 14.30
CA GLU A 77 -15.18 -12.21 15.37
C GLU A 77 -15.68 -10.93 14.71
N PRO A 78 -16.93 -10.50 15.00
CA PRO A 78 -17.54 -9.34 14.34
C PRO A 78 -16.78 -8.04 14.60
N ASP A 79 -16.01 -7.94 15.70
CA ASP A 79 -15.32 -6.72 16.14
C ASP A 79 -13.82 -6.76 15.87
N ARG A 80 -13.34 -7.68 15.04
CA ARG A 80 -11.91 -7.82 14.77
C ARG A 80 -11.40 -6.64 13.92
N PRO A 81 -10.36 -5.91 14.36
CA PRO A 81 -9.77 -4.85 13.56
C PRO A 81 -9.10 -5.43 12.30
N TYR A 82 -9.11 -4.63 11.24
CA TYR A 82 -8.37 -4.94 10.02
C TYR A 82 -7.36 -3.84 9.71
N TRP A 83 -6.30 -4.21 9.03
CA TRP A 83 -5.36 -3.25 8.45
C TRP A 83 -5.69 -3.06 6.96
N PHE A 84 -5.40 -1.85 6.48
CA PHE A 84 -5.64 -1.43 5.11
C PHE A 84 -4.44 -0.63 4.63
N HIS A 85 -3.78 -1.11 3.59
CA HIS A 85 -2.61 -0.48 2.98
C HIS A 85 -2.95 -0.10 1.55
N ALA A 86 -2.59 1.12 1.13
CA ALA A 86 -2.91 1.62 -0.19
C ALA A 86 -1.82 2.51 -0.79
N VAL A 87 -1.77 2.48 -2.11
CA VAL A 87 -1.11 3.45 -2.98
C VAL A 87 -2.22 4.06 -3.81
N VAL A 88 -2.46 5.37 -3.68
CA VAL A 88 -3.61 6.06 -4.26
C VAL A 88 -3.15 7.23 -5.11
N GLU A 89 -3.56 7.25 -6.37
CA GLU A 89 -3.48 8.43 -7.21
C GLU A 89 -4.61 9.38 -6.82
N VAL A 90 -4.29 10.64 -6.54
CA VAL A 90 -5.25 11.63 -6.06
C VAL A 90 -5.36 12.81 -7.03
N ASP A 91 -6.48 13.52 -6.95
CA ASP A 91 -6.63 14.77 -7.68
C ASP A 91 -5.76 15.88 -7.09
N GLN A 92 -5.55 16.95 -7.88
CA GLN A 92 -4.72 18.08 -7.46
C GLN A 92 -5.28 18.84 -6.24
N ALA A 93 -6.58 18.77 -5.97
CA ALA A 93 -7.18 19.45 -4.83
C ALA A 93 -6.78 18.71 -3.53
N THR A 94 -6.89 17.38 -3.53
CA THR A 94 -6.45 16.53 -2.42
C THR A 94 -4.93 16.62 -2.24
N SER A 95 -4.16 16.52 -3.34
CA SER A 95 -2.70 16.64 -3.31
C SER A 95 -2.25 17.96 -2.68
N ARG A 96 -2.89 19.08 -3.03
CA ARG A 96 -2.59 20.39 -2.46
C ARG A 96 -2.98 20.47 -0.99
N ALA A 97 -4.20 20.01 -0.62
CA ALA A 97 -4.67 20.09 0.77
C ALA A 97 -3.79 19.28 1.74
N LEU A 98 -3.36 18.09 1.32
CA LEU A 98 -2.41 17.26 2.10
C LEU A 98 -1.01 17.88 2.11
N GLY A 99 -0.56 18.46 0.98
CA GLY A 99 0.74 19.12 0.86
C GLY A 99 0.87 20.35 1.77
N ASP A 100 -0.20 21.14 1.91
CA ASP A 100 -0.24 22.30 2.81
C ASP A 100 -0.13 21.91 4.30
N ALA A 101 -0.52 20.68 4.64
CA ALA A 101 -0.43 20.14 6.00
C ALA A 101 0.85 19.33 6.25
N ALA A 102 1.65 19.06 5.22
CA ALA A 102 2.87 18.26 5.33
C ALA A 102 3.92 18.96 6.21
N THR A 103 4.66 18.17 6.98
CA THR A 103 5.60 18.70 7.97
C THR A 103 7.07 18.40 7.72
N SER A 104 7.38 17.27 7.09
CA SER A 104 8.77 16.80 6.93
C SER A 104 8.92 15.81 5.77
N THR A 105 10.15 15.62 5.35
CA THR A 105 10.50 14.47 4.49
C THR A 105 10.64 13.23 5.37
N PRO A 106 9.99 12.10 5.04
CA PRO A 106 10.12 10.89 5.84
C PRO A 106 11.51 10.25 5.66
N ASP A 107 12.07 9.69 6.71
CA ASP A 107 13.26 8.83 6.63
C ASP A 107 12.95 7.55 5.87
N LEU A 108 11.77 6.99 6.12
CA LEU A 108 11.21 5.82 5.44
C LEU A 108 9.74 6.07 5.10
N LEU A 109 9.30 5.54 3.96
CA LEU A 109 7.87 5.51 3.60
C LEU A 109 7.08 4.56 4.50
N PRO A 110 5.75 4.74 4.63
CA PRO A 110 4.90 3.86 5.43
C PRO A 110 5.11 2.36 5.12
N PRO A 111 4.96 1.47 6.14
CA PRO A 111 5.21 0.03 6.02
C PRO A 111 4.12 -0.69 5.23
N ILE A 112 3.86 -0.29 3.99
CA ILE A 112 2.85 -0.93 3.14
C ILE A 112 3.22 -2.37 2.79
N HIS A 113 2.20 -3.17 2.44
CA HIS A 113 2.38 -4.55 1.97
C HIS A 113 3.38 -4.60 0.81
N PRO A 114 4.32 -5.57 0.78
CA PRO A 114 5.37 -5.65 -0.23
C PRO A 114 4.87 -5.59 -1.69
N ASP A 115 3.74 -6.23 -1.99
CA ASP A 115 3.16 -6.25 -3.33
C ASP A 115 2.65 -4.88 -3.81
N LEU A 116 2.47 -3.91 -2.91
CA LEU A 116 2.10 -2.54 -3.28
C LEU A 116 3.31 -1.68 -3.66
N ARG A 117 4.51 -2.02 -3.23
CA ARG A 117 5.73 -1.21 -3.43
C ARG A 117 6.07 -0.99 -4.91
N GLN A 118 5.69 -1.92 -5.79
CA GLN A 118 5.87 -1.81 -7.24
C GLN A 118 5.09 -0.65 -7.88
N TYR A 119 4.03 -0.16 -7.21
CA TYR A 119 3.20 0.96 -7.68
C TYR A 119 3.68 2.32 -7.18
N VAL A 120 4.81 2.36 -6.46
CA VAL A 120 5.42 3.59 -5.95
C VAL A 120 6.65 3.92 -6.78
N PRO A 121 6.58 4.89 -7.72
CA PRO A 121 7.69 5.27 -8.58
C PRO A 121 8.92 5.70 -7.76
N ARG A 122 10.11 5.51 -8.31
CA ARG A 122 11.36 5.80 -7.60
C ARG A 122 11.76 7.27 -7.68
N ASP A 123 11.23 7.97 -8.64
CA ASP A 123 11.50 9.39 -8.94
C ASP A 123 10.56 10.36 -8.23
N CYS A 124 9.53 9.86 -7.56
CA CYS A 124 8.61 10.67 -6.74
C CYS A 124 9.28 11.07 -5.42
N THR A 125 9.10 12.34 -5.04
CA THR A 125 9.56 12.88 -3.75
C THR A 125 8.41 12.88 -2.75
N PHE A 126 8.64 12.36 -1.54
CA PHE A 126 7.58 12.21 -0.54
C PHE A 126 7.77 13.14 0.66
N VAL A 127 6.66 13.58 1.22
CA VAL A 127 6.53 14.32 2.49
C VAL A 127 5.57 13.61 3.42
N THR A 128 5.80 13.71 4.73
CA THR A 128 4.91 13.14 5.76
C THR A 128 3.79 14.11 6.07
N VAL A 129 2.56 13.61 6.10
CA VAL A 129 1.39 14.33 6.60
C VAL A 129 1.05 13.78 7.98
N PRO A 130 0.90 14.65 9.03
CA PRO A 130 0.52 14.21 10.36
C PRO A 130 -0.81 13.44 10.36
N GLU A 131 -0.91 12.38 11.16
CA GLU A 131 -2.10 11.52 11.27
C GLU A 131 -3.39 12.32 11.46
N SER A 132 -3.40 13.28 12.41
CA SER A 132 -4.57 14.10 12.70
C SER A 132 -5.03 14.95 11.51
N ASP A 133 -4.06 15.49 10.74
CA ASP A 133 -4.36 16.30 9.57
C ASP A 133 -4.81 15.41 8.40
N ALA A 134 -4.18 14.26 8.20
CA ALA A 134 -4.59 13.29 7.19
C ALA A 134 -6.05 12.86 7.42
N ASN A 135 -6.39 12.43 8.63
CA ASN A 135 -7.75 12.00 8.98
C ASN A 135 -8.79 13.12 8.81
N ARG A 136 -8.46 14.35 9.22
CA ARG A 136 -9.33 15.51 9.06
C ARG A 136 -9.53 15.89 7.59
N ILE A 137 -8.46 15.92 6.79
CA ILE A 137 -8.52 16.30 5.37
C ILE A 137 -9.26 15.25 4.54
N LEU A 138 -9.01 13.97 4.83
CA LEU A 138 -9.62 12.84 4.12
C LEU A 138 -11.02 12.48 4.64
N ASP A 139 -11.47 13.16 5.71
CA ASP A 139 -12.81 13.01 6.31
C ASP A 139 -13.12 11.58 6.78
N THR A 140 -12.15 10.93 7.40
CA THR A 140 -12.31 9.54 7.87
C THR A 140 -13.38 9.40 8.95
N GLU A 141 -13.71 10.47 9.68
CA GLU A 141 -14.79 10.50 10.67
C GLU A 141 -16.17 10.21 10.04
N ASN A 142 -16.37 10.61 8.78
CA ASN A 142 -17.60 10.39 8.01
C ASN A 142 -17.49 9.21 7.04
N ALA A 143 -16.61 8.24 7.33
CA ALA A 143 -16.51 7.02 6.55
C ALA A 143 -17.89 6.32 6.41
N ASP A 144 -18.29 6.03 5.18
CA ASP A 144 -19.55 5.34 4.85
C ASP A 144 -19.27 3.86 4.60
N LEU A 145 -19.12 3.10 5.67
CA LEU A 145 -18.81 1.69 5.61
C LEU A 145 -20.05 0.84 5.88
N VAL A 146 -20.14 -0.27 5.16
CA VAL A 146 -21.33 -1.15 5.18
C VAL A 146 -21.65 -1.60 6.61
N GLY A 147 -22.79 -1.15 7.15
CA GLY A 147 -23.24 -1.50 8.50
C GLY A 147 -23.26 -0.34 9.50
N GLY A 148 -22.71 0.84 9.17
CA GLY A 148 -22.86 2.08 9.98
C GLY A 148 -22.11 2.09 11.30
N SER A 149 -21.35 1.05 11.62
CA SER A 149 -20.62 0.89 12.88
C SER A 149 -19.10 0.70 12.69
N GLU A 150 -18.60 0.83 11.47
CA GLU A 150 -17.18 0.72 11.19
C GLU A 150 -16.53 2.10 11.28
N ARG A 151 -15.37 2.18 11.94
CA ARG A 151 -14.51 3.37 11.98
C ARG A 151 -13.23 3.08 11.22
N PHE A 152 -12.75 4.06 10.49
CA PHE A 152 -11.47 3.98 9.80
C PHE A 152 -10.54 5.11 10.24
N THR A 153 -9.27 4.80 10.39
CA THR A 153 -8.23 5.76 10.74
C THR A 153 -7.04 5.54 9.80
N VAL A 154 -6.51 6.61 9.24
CA VAL A 154 -5.21 6.63 8.59
C VAL A 154 -4.16 6.73 9.68
N ASP A 155 -3.28 5.74 9.80
CA ASP A 155 -2.24 5.66 10.82
C ASP A 155 -0.96 6.38 10.37
N GLU A 156 -0.54 6.17 9.11
CA GLU A 156 0.61 6.83 8.48
C GLU A 156 0.29 7.20 7.04
N LEU A 157 0.72 8.39 6.62
CA LEU A 157 0.56 8.88 5.25
C LEU A 157 1.80 9.63 4.77
N ALA A 158 2.28 9.25 3.60
CA ALA A 158 3.25 9.99 2.82
C ALA A 158 2.62 10.44 1.49
N LEU A 159 2.81 11.71 1.14
CA LEU A 159 2.32 12.33 -0.09
C LEU A 159 3.48 12.68 -1.00
N SER A 160 3.33 12.43 -2.29
CA SER A 160 4.15 13.00 -3.35
C SER A 160 3.31 13.99 -4.15
N THR A 161 3.64 15.28 -4.06
CA THR A 161 2.93 16.33 -4.79
C THR A 161 3.38 16.45 -6.26
N ASP A 162 4.57 15.97 -6.58
CA ASP A 162 5.09 15.90 -7.95
C ASP A 162 4.50 14.73 -8.77
N CYS A 163 3.99 13.71 -8.06
CA CYS A 163 3.35 12.54 -8.68
C CYS A 163 1.85 12.45 -8.39
N ASP A 164 1.26 13.36 -7.61
CA ASP A 164 -0.12 13.29 -7.11
C ASP A 164 -0.45 11.92 -6.50
N LEU A 165 0.49 11.40 -5.68
CA LEU A 165 0.46 10.04 -5.18
C LEU A 165 0.51 10.00 -3.65
N VAL A 166 -0.38 9.21 -3.05
CA VAL A 166 -0.44 8.92 -1.62
C VAL A 166 -0.02 7.49 -1.36
N VAL A 167 0.88 7.30 -0.39
CA VAL A 167 1.24 6.00 0.18
C VAL A 167 0.78 5.98 1.63
N MET A 168 -0.08 5.02 2.01
CA MET A 168 -0.69 5.04 3.33
C MET A 168 -0.91 3.66 3.92
N VAL A 169 -0.92 3.63 5.26
CA VAL A 169 -1.44 2.53 6.07
C VAL A 169 -2.54 3.05 6.98
N GLY A 170 -3.54 2.23 7.22
CA GLY A 170 -4.67 2.56 8.07
C GLY A 170 -5.27 1.34 8.74
N THR A 171 -6.11 1.60 9.73
CA THR A 171 -6.79 0.58 10.53
C THR A 171 -8.29 0.83 10.55
N GLY A 172 -9.06 -0.22 10.29
CA GLY A 172 -10.50 -0.21 10.49
C GLY A 172 -10.90 -1.01 11.72
N HIS A 173 -11.94 -0.56 12.40
CA HIS A 173 -12.54 -1.20 13.55
C HIS A 173 -14.05 -1.30 13.36
N TYR A 174 -14.63 -2.46 13.67
CA TYR A 174 -16.06 -2.60 13.85
C TYR A 174 -16.39 -2.23 15.30
N SER A 175 -17.43 -1.43 15.51
CA SER A 175 -17.91 -0.99 16.83
C SER A 175 -19.28 -1.56 17.16
#